data_37b9a0a1d195dce60881c9fb92547c79
#
_entry.id   37b9a0a1d195dce60881c9fb92547c79
#
_cell.length_a   1.000
_cell.length_b   1.000
_cell.length_c   1.000
_cell.angle_alpha   90.00
_cell.angle_beta   90.00
_cell.angle_gamma   90.00
#
_symmetry.space_group_name_H-M   'P 1'
#
loop_
_entity.id
_entity.type
_entity.pdbx_description
1 polymer ?
#
loop_
_entity_poly.entity_id
_entity_poly.type
_entity_poly.pdbx_seq_one_letter_code
_entity_poly.pdbx_strand_id
1 'polypeptide(L)'
;MTLDAAVNNETFALFRTHSVQRTESILGTLLPAAHILPARLHDAMRYSTLGGGKRIRPLLVYATGACLGVPLEHLDRPAAALEMIHAYSLVHDDLPAMDNDDLRRGQPTCHRAYDEATAILVGDALQAQAFQVLAEPGWGVTAEWQVQMLATLAQASGSRGMVGGQAIDLAAVGHELALPALEQMHLHKTGMLIRCAIQLALCAAGIGEKESKGAALLRYADRVGLAFQVQDDILDEIGDLQQTGKARQGADRSRNKPSFVTLLGLVEAQSYTRRLLDEALEALQPWQTEADHLRALARLIVERNK
;
A
#
# COMPACT_ATOMS: atom_id res chain seq x y z
N MET A 1 -19.04 11.91 21.25
CA MET A 1 -17.92 10.95 21.18
C MET A 1 -17.93 10.17 22.49
N THR A 2 -18.21 8.86 22.44
CA THR A 2 -18.28 8.02 23.65
C THR A 2 -16.86 7.79 24.21
N LEU A 3 -16.75 7.53 25.52
CA LEU A 3 -15.45 7.29 26.20
C LEU A 3 -14.65 6.16 25.49
N ASP A 4 -15.35 5.09 25.07
CA ASP A 4 -14.74 3.95 24.34
C ASP A 4 -14.12 4.34 22.99
N ALA A 5 -14.75 5.27 22.26
CA ALA A 5 -14.21 5.77 21.00
C ALA A 5 -12.93 6.62 21.19
N ALA A 6 -12.84 7.34 22.32
CA ALA A 6 -11.66 8.13 22.65
C ALA A 6 -10.48 7.23 23.06
N VAL A 7 -10.72 6.21 23.88
CA VAL A 7 -9.69 5.21 24.31
C VAL A 7 -9.19 4.41 23.11
N ASN A 8 -10.07 3.94 22.22
CA ASN A 8 -9.69 3.22 21.01
C ASN A 8 -8.86 4.07 20.04
N ASN A 9 -9.16 5.36 19.92
CA ASN A 9 -8.38 6.27 19.08
C ASN A 9 -6.97 6.51 19.62
N GLU A 10 -6.79 6.64 20.93
CA GLU A 10 -5.47 6.78 21.57
C GLU A 10 -4.65 5.50 21.39
N THR A 11 -5.24 4.34 21.62
CA THR A 11 -4.62 3.04 21.40
C THR A 11 -4.20 2.84 19.94
N PHE A 12 -5.04 3.23 18.98
CA PHE A 12 -4.70 3.16 17.56
C PHE A 12 -3.59 4.15 17.16
N ALA A 13 -3.59 5.36 17.70
CA ALA A 13 -2.52 6.33 17.42
C ALA A 13 -1.15 5.84 17.89
N LEU A 14 -1.08 5.20 19.07
CA LEU A 14 0.12 4.56 19.58
C LEU A 14 0.55 3.38 18.70
N PHE A 15 -0.38 2.48 18.37
CA PHE A 15 -0.13 1.36 17.45
C PHE A 15 0.46 1.85 16.12
N ARG A 16 -0.16 2.86 15.51
CA ARG A 16 0.31 3.45 14.25
C ARG A 16 1.73 4.00 14.37
N THR A 17 2.00 4.76 15.43
CA THR A 17 3.33 5.35 15.66
C THR A 17 4.39 4.27 15.81
N HIS A 18 4.15 3.26 16.65
CA HIS A 18 5.09 2.16 16.87
C HIS A 18 5.31 1.33 15.60
N SER A 19 4.23 1.02 14.86
CA SER A 19 4.34 0.25 13.63
C SER A 19 5.10 0.99 12.52
N VAL A 20 4.91 2.31 12.40
CA VAL A 20 5.68 3.15 11.47
C VAL A 20 7.15 3.17 11.86
N GLN A 21 7.48 3.44 13.12
CA GLN A 21 8.86 3.44 13.63
C GLN A 21 9.54 2.09 13.43
N ARG A 22 8.82 1.00 13.71
CA ARG A 22 9.31 -0.37 13.48
C ARG A 22 9.58 -0.62 12.00
N THR A 23 8.69 -0.20 11.11
CA THR A 23 8.88 -0.29 9.65
C THR A 23 10.14 0.44 9.21
N GLU A 24 10.34 1.68 9.65
CA GLU A 24 11.55 2.46 9.30
C GLU A 24 12.82 1.78 9.82
N SER A 25 12.80 1.27 11.05
CA SER A 25 13.94 0.56 11.63
C SER A 25 14.28 -0.70 10.86
N ILE A 26 13.30 -1.55 10.55
CA ILE A 26 13.54 -2.81 9.85
C ILE A 26 13.97 -2.58 8.39
N LEU A 27 13.37 -1.61 7.69
CA LEU A 27 13.82 -1.20 6.35
C LEU A 27 15.27 -0.71 6.38
N GLY A 28 15.61 0.13 7.40
CA GLY A 28 16.99 0.62 7.60
C GLY A 28 18.02 -0.50 7.79
N THR A 29 17.59 -1.63 8.40
CA THR A 29 18.44 -2.81 8.64
C THR A 29 18.53 -3.72 7.42
N LEU A 30 17.42 -3.93 6.69
CA LEU A 30 17.34 -4.86 5.57
C LEU A 30 17.86 -4.28 4.25
N LEU A 31 17.85 -2.94 4.10
CA LEU A 31 18.46 -2.29 2.95
C LEU A 31 19.97 -2.26 3.09
N PRO A 32 20.73 -2.50 1.99
CA PRO A 32 22.19 -2.38 2.00
C PRO A 32 22.66 -1.03 2.52
N ALA A 33 23.75 -0.99 3.28
CA ALA A 33 24.31 0.27 3.79
C ALA A 33 24.88 1.11 2.63
N ALA A 34 24.65 2.43 2.68
CA ALA A 34 25.02 3.36 1.60
C ALA A 34 26.52 3.35 1.23
N HIS A 35 27.40 2.91 2.14
CA HIS A 35 28.86 2.85 1.88
C HIS A 35 29.32 1.56 1.22
N ILE A 36 28.46 0.53 1.11
CA ILE A 36 28.78 -0.74 0.42
C ILE A 36 28.68 -0.51 -1.09
N LEU A 37 29.59 -1.10 -1.88
CA LEU A 37 29.53 -1.04 -3.34
C LEU A 37 28.37 -1.89 -3.90
N PRO A 38 27.60 -1.36 -4.86
CA PRO A 38 27.72 -0.03 -5.51
C PRO A 38 27.06 1.09 -4.68
N ALA A 39 27.89 1.91 -4.02
CA ALA A 39 27.47 2.89 -3.01
C ALA A 39 26.35 3.85 -3.48
N ARG A 40 26.46 4.38 -4.71
CA ARG A 40 25.46 5.30 -5.29
C ARG A 40 24.09 4.64 -5.42
N LEU A 41 24.03 3.36 -5.84
CA LEU A 41 22.75 2.63 -5.94
C LEU A 41 22.14 2.40 -4.56
N HIS A 42 22.92 1.95 -3.59
CA HIS A 42 22.45 1.69 -2.24
C HIS A 42 21.96 2.96 -1.54
N ASP A 43 22.65 4.09 -1.75
CA ASP A 43 22.23 5.39 -1.24
C ASP A 43 20.88 5.80 -1.85
N ALA A 44 20.71 5.67 -3.17
CA ALA A 44 19.47 5.96 -3.88
C ALA A 44 18.31 5.03 -3.49
N MET A 45 18.57 3.73 -3.24
CA MET A 45 17.56 2.79 -2.69
C MET A 45 17.07 3.25 -1.31
N ARG A 46 17.99 3.64 -0.44
CA ARG A 46 17.67 4.16 0.91
C ARG A 46 16.92 5.48 0.84
N TYR A 47 17.37 6.41 0.00
CA TYR A 47 16.69 7.69 -0.26
C TYR A 47 15.22 7.47 -0.65
N SER A 48 14.97 6.59 -1.60
CA SER A 48 13.61 6.32 -2.13
C SER A 48 12.71 5.56 -1.15
N THR A 49 13.30 4.76 -0.26
CA THR A 49 12.54 3.89 0.65
C THR A 49 12.36 4.50 2.03
N LEU A 50 13.38 5.16 2.59
CA LEU A 50 13.38 5.72 3.96
C LEU A 50 12.87 7.17 4.03
N GLY A 51 12.42 7.74 2.92
CA GLY A 51 11.91 9.11 2.81
C GLY A 51 10.57 9.37 3.52
N GLY A 52 10.15 8.53 4.45
CA GLY A 52 8.89 8.65 5.19
C GLY A 52 7.67 8.18 4.40
N GLY A 53 6.47 8.52 4.88
CA GLY A 53 5.19 8.16 4.28
C GLY A 53 4.20 7.60 5.31
N LYS A 54 2.96 7.38 4.88
CA LYS A 54 1.89 6.88 5.76
C LYS A 54 2.07 5.40 6.15
N ARG A 55 2.91 4.66 5.44
CA ARG A 55 3.20 3.21 5.66
C ARG A 55 1.94 2.34 5.79
N ILE A 56 0.91 2.62 5.00
CA ILE A 56 -0.40 1.95 5.10
C ILE A 56 -0.28 0.43 4.88
N ARG A 57 0.56 -0.02 3.93
CA ARG A 57 0.76 -1.45 3.63
C ARG A 57 1.42 -2.18 4.80
N PRO A 58 2.54 -1.72 5.37
CA PRO A 58 3.09 -2.25 6.62
C PRO A 58 2.09 -2.21 7.79
N LEU A 59 1.32 -1.12 7.95
CA LEU A 59 0.30 -1.01 8.99
C LEU A 59 -0.76 -2.10 8.86
N LEU A 60 -1.18 -2.44 7.64
CA LEU A 60 -2.12 -3.54 7.38
C LEU A 60 -1.52 -4.90 7.74
N VAL A 61 -0.22 -5.13 7.44
CA VAL A 61 0.47 -6.36 7.85
C VAL A 61 0.46 -6.50 9.37
N TYR A 62 0.89 -5.46 10.09
CA TYR A 62 0.95 -5.49 11.56
C TYR A 62 -0.45 -5.56 12.21
N ALA A 63 -1.44 -4.82 11.70
CA ALA A 63 -2.80 -4.86 12.23
C ALA A 63 -3.46 -6.23 12.03
N THR A 64 -3.23 -6.87 10.88
CA THR A 64 -3.71 -8.23 10.62
C THR A 64 -3.00 -9.23 11.52
N GLY A 65 -1.68 -9.12 11.65
CA GLY A 65 -0.92 -9.98 12.56
C GLY A 65 -1.37 -9.84 14.01
N ALA A 66 -1.61 -8.62 14.49
CA ALA A 66 -2.16 -8.37 15.83
C ALA A 66 -3.54 -9.01 16.01
N CYS A 67 -4.43 -8.89 15.01
CA CYS A 67 -5.74 -9.53 15.00
C CYS A 67 -5.67 -11.07 15.08
N LEU A 68 -4.59 -11.65 14.57
CA LEU A 68 -4.36 -13.11 14.54
C LEU A 68 -3.43 -13.62 15.65
N GLY A 69 -2.89 -12.73 16.49
CA GLY A 69 -1.96 -13.09 17.56
C GLY A 69 -0.56 -13.49 17.06
N VAL A 70 -0.14 -13.00 15.90
CA VAL A 70 1.17 -13.29 15.32
C VAL A 70 2.26 -12.45 15.99
N PRO A 71 3.41 -13.05 16.39
CA PRO A 71 4.56 -12.30 16.90
C PRO A 71 5.06 -11.26 15.89
N LEU A 72 5.44 -10.07 16.37
CA LEU A 72 5.84 -8.94 15.51
C LEU A 72 7.05 -9.29 14.64
N GLU A 73 7.99 -10.07 15.13
CA GLU A 73 9.18 -10.54 14.39
C GLU A 73 8.85 -11.36 13.15
N HIS A 74 7.71 -12.07 13.15
CA HIS A 74 7.22 -12.80 11.97
C HIS A 74 6.56 -11.88 10.92
N LEU A 75 6.28 -10.62 11.27
CA LEU A 75 5.64 -9.63 10.40
C LEU A 75 6.63 -8.63 9.80
N ASP A 76 7.83 -8.50 10.37
CA ASP A 76 8.80 -7.49 9.98
C ASP A 76 9.25 -7.63 8.52
N ARG A 77 9.63 -8.84 8.12
CA ARG A 77 10.07 -9.10 6.73
C ARG A 77 8.94 -8.97 5.73
N PRO A 78 7.74 -9.52 5.96
CA PRO A 78 6.57 -9.26 5.12
C PRO A 78 6.24 -7.77 4.95
N ALA A 79 6.25 -7.01 6.05
CA ALA A 79 5.99 -5.57 6.02
C ALA A 79 7.06 -4.81 5.21
N ALA A 80 8.34 -5.12 5.43
CA ALA A 80 9.46 -4.51 4.72
C ALA A 80 9.47 -4.87 3.23
N ALA A 81 9.29 -6.14 2.88
CA ALA A 81 9.26 -6.59 1.49
C ALA A 81 8.14 -5.90 0.70
N LEU A 82 6.94 -5.82 1.27
CA LEU A 82 5.81 -5.16 0.63
C LEU A 82 6.05 -3.65 0.47
N GLU A 83 6.70 -3.00 1.43
CA GLU A 83 7.03 -1.58 1.31
C GLU A 83 8.15 -1.32 0.30
N MET A 84 9.14 -2.24 0.15
CA MET A 84 10.14 -2.18 -0.93
C MET A 84 9.48 -2.29 -2.31
N ILE A 85 8.51 -3.20 -2.48
CA ILE A 85 7.69 -3.29 -3.70
C ILE A 85 6.95 -1.98 -3.97
N HIS A 86 6.33 -1.40 -2.93
CA HIS A 86 5.67 -0.11 -3.08
C HIS A 86 6.64 1.03 -3.42
N ALA A 87 7.83 1.05 -2.80
CA ALA A 87 8.83 2.07 -3.08
C ALA A 87 9.33 1.99 -4.53
N TYR A 88 9.63 0.78 -5.05
CA TYR A 88 10.04 0.63 -6.44
C TYR A 88 8.95 1.10 -7.41
N SER A 89 7.69 0.78 -7.14
CA SER A 89 6.60 1.22 -8.01
C SER A 89 6.51 2.74 -8.11
N LEU A 90 6.69 3.44 -6.99
CA LEU A 90 6.72 4.90 -6.98
C LEU A 90 7.93 5.48 -7.72
N VAL A 91 9.12 4.88 -7.57
CA VAL A 91 10.34 5.32 -8.28
C VAL A 91 10.17 5.19 -9.79
N HIS A 92 9.57 4.10 -10.26
CA HIS A 92 9.31 3.91 -11.69
C HIS A 92 8.17 4.78 -12.20
N ASP A 93 7.09 4.96 -11.42
CA ASP A 93 5.97 5.83 -11.79
C ASP A 93 6.43 7.30 -11.97
N ASP A 94 7.41 7.75 -11.17
CA ASP A 94 7.94 9.12 -11.25
C ASP A 94 8.82 9.40 -12.49
N LEU A 95 9.29 8.37 -13.23
CA LEU A 95 10.16 8.53 -14.38
C LEU A 95 9.50 9.37 -15.50
N PRO A 96 10.31 10.07 -16.35
CA PRO A 96 9.79 10.85 -17.48
C PRO A 96 8.96 10.04 -18.49
N ALA A 97 9.21 8.73 -18.61
CA ALA A 97 8.44 7.82 -19.47
C ALA A 97 7.07 7.43 -18.87
N MET A 98 6.80 7.78 -17.62
CA MET A 98 5.59 7.47 -16.86
C MET A 98 4.86 8.77 -16.48
N ASP A 99 4.74 9.07 -15.18
CA ASP A 99 4.03 10.26 -14.70
C ASP A 99 4.86 11.56 -14.81
N ASN A 100 6.18 11.47 -14.97
CA ASN A 100 7.14 12.58 -15.05
C ASN A 100 7.00 13.57 -13.89
N ASP A 101 6.96 13.06 -12.67
CA ASP A 101 6.82 13.88 -11.47
C ASP A 101 8.19 14.32 -10.93
N ASP A 102 8.35 15.62 -10.67
CA ASP A 102 9.58 16.20 -10.14
C ASP A 102 9.73 16.04 -8.62
N LEU A 103 8.61 16.00 -7.90
CA LEU A 103 8.55 15.97 -6.44
C LEU A 103 7.64 14.85 -5.94
N ARG A 104 8.10 14.18 -4.88
CA ARG A 104 7.31 13.21 -4.12
C ARG A 104 7.46 13.46 -2.62
N ARG A 105 6.34 13.63 -1.92
CA ARG A 105 6.33 13.96 -0.47
C ARG A 105 7.16 15.21 -0.15
N GLY A 106 7.19 16.18 -1.05
CA GLY A 106 7.93 17.44 -0.90
C GLY A 106 9.44 17.35 -1.16
N GLN A 107 9.95 16.18 -1.57
CA GLN A 107 11.36 15.97 -1.95
C GLN A 107 11.50 15.66 -3.44
N PRO A 108 12.66 15.95 -4.06
CA PRO A 108 12.92 15.53 -5.44
C PRO A 108 12.70 14.03 -5.62
N THR A 109 12.09 13.64 -6.75
CA THR A 109 11.96 12.23 -7.12
C THR A 109 13.33 11.60 -7.38
N CYS A 110 13.44 10.27 -7.35
CA CYS A 110 14.73 9.58 -7.48
C CYS A 110 15.49 9.99 -8.74
N HIS A 111 14.82 10.08 -9.89
CA HIS A 111 15.45 10.47 -11.15
C HIS A 111 15.90 11.94 -11.17
N ARG A 112 15.30 12.82 -10.34
CA ARG A 112 15.72 14.21 -10.18
C ARG A 112 16.86 14.36 -9.18
N ALA A 113 16.87 13.57 -8.11
CA ALA A 113 17.92 13.59 -7.09
C ALA A 113 19.24 12.94 -7.56
N TYR A 114 19.13 11.91 -8.41
CA TYR A 114 20.27 11.15 -8.94
C TYR A 114 20.35 11.26 -10.47
N ASP A 115 19.67 10.40 -11.21
CA ASP A 115 19.48 10.38 -12.66
C ASP A 115 18.47 9.27 -13.04
N GLU A 116 18.00 9.24 -14.29
CA GLU A 116 17.02 8.25 -14.78
C GLU A 116 17.57 6.81 -14.73
N ALA A 117 18.82 6.60 -15.12
CA ALA A 117 19.45 5.27 -15.12
C ALA A 117 19.53 4.72 -13.68
N THR A 118 19.95 5.57 -12.73
CA THR A 118 19.96 5.21 -11.30
C THR A 118 18.55 4.88 -10.80
N ALA A 119 17.54 5.66 -11.17
CA ALA A 119 16.15 5.41 -10.75
C ALA A 119 15.61 4.07 -11.28
N ILE A 120 15.88 3.72 -12.55
CA ILE A 120 15.55 2.41 -13.12
C ILE A 120 16.17 1.29 -12.30
N LEU A 121 17.49 1.39 -12.05
CA LEU A 121 18.25 0.38 -11.29
C LEU A 121 17.77 0.28 -9.81
N VAL A 122 17.33 1.39 -9.21
CA VAL A 122 16.74 1.40 -7.85
C VAL A 122 15.48 0.57 -7.83
N GLY A 123 14.59 0.73 -8.81
CA GLY A 123 13.36 -0.06 -8.90
C GLY A 123 13.67 -1.56 -9.04
N ASP A 124 14.56 -1.93 -9.95
CA ASP A 124 15.00 -3.32 -10.18
C ASP A 124 15.60 -3.95 -8.92
N ALA A 125 16.49 -3.19 -8.24
CA ALA A 125 17.17 -3.66 -7.04
C ALA A 125 16.21 -3.79 -5.84
N LEU A 126 15.27 -2.85 -5.64
CA LEU A 126 14.26 -2.92 -4.57
C LEU A 126 13.31 -4.09 -4.77
N GLN A 127 12.90 -4.37 -6.02
CA GLN A 127 12.08 -5.54 -6.33
C GLN A 127 12.82 -6.84 -5.97
N ALA A 128 14.08 -7.00 -6.42
CA ALA A 128 14.90 -8.17 -6.08
C ALA A 128 15.12 -8.30 -4.57
N GLN A 129 15.39 -7.20 -3.87
CA GLN A 129 15.59 -7.16 -2.42
C GLN A 129 14.34 -7.59 -1.65
N ALA A 130 13.15 -7.20 -2.10
CA ALA A 130 11.89 -7.61 -1.48
C ALA A 130 11.71 -9.12 -1.46
N PHE A 131 12.03 -9.80 -2.56
CA PHE A 131 11.99 -11.27 -2.62
C PHE A 131 13.10 -11.91 -1.79
N GLN A 132 14.32 -11.35 -1.80
CA GLN A 132 15.44 -11.83 -1.01
C GLN A 132 15.09 -11.86 0.49
N VAL A 133 14.54 -10.77 1.06
CA VAL A 133 14.23 -10.70 2.49
C VAL A 133 13.16 -11.71 2.93
N LEU A 134 12.22 -12.08 2.06
CA LEU A 134 11.26 -13.14 2.35
C LEU A 134 11.86 -14.54 2.23
N ALA A 135 12.84 -14.72 1.31
CA ALA A 135 13.47 -16.02 1.06
C ALA A 135 14.50 -16.41 2.13
N GLU A 136 15.07 -15.45 2.87
CA GLU A 136 16.05 -15.75 3.93
C GLU A 136 15.43 -16.62 5.04
N PRO A 137 16.13 -17.66 5.50
CA PRO A 137 15.61 -18.57 6.55
C PRO A 137 15.74 -17.97 7.97
N GLY A 138 15.09 -18.62 8.95
CA GLY A 138 15.41 -18.43 10.37
C GLY A 138 14.71 -17.29 11.08
N TRP A 139 13.61 -16.75 10.54
CA TRP A 139 12.84 -15.68 11.15
C TRP A 139 11.43 -16.11 11.67
N GLY A 140 11.29 -17.42 11.96
CA GLY A 140 10.12 -17.95 12.69
C GLY A 140 8.97 -18.44 11.80
N VAL A 141 9.01 -18.21 10.49
CA VAL A 141 8.03 -18.73 9.53
C VAL A 141 8.60 -19.97 8.83
N THR A 142 7.78 -20.99 8.60
CA THR A 142 8.21 -22.23 7.94
C THR A 142 8.52 -22.00 6.46
N ALA A 143 9.39 -22.82 5.87
CA ALA A 143 9.76 -22.71 4.47
C ALA A 143 8.56 -22.81 3.52
N GLU A 144 7.54 -23.61 3.85
CA GLU A 144 6.30 -23.74 3.10
C GLU A 144 5.56 -22.39 3.01
N TRP A 145 5.38 -21.73 4.17
CA TRP A 145 4.73 -20.41 4.21
C TRP A 145 5.60 -19.31 3.59
N GLN A 146 6.93 -19.40 3.68
CA GLN A 146 7.82 -18.49 2.97
C GLN A 146 7.65 -18.60 1.44
N VAL A 147 7.58 -19.82 0.90
CA VAL A 147 7.31 -20.06 -0.53
C VAL A 147 5.95 -19.48 -0.92
N GLN A 148 4.92 -19.66 -0.08
CA GLN A 148 3.61 -19.06 -0.32
C GLN A 148 3.67 -17.53 -0.29
N MET A 149 4.41 -16.91 0.62
CA MET A 149 4.63 -15.45 0.64
C MET A 149 5.31 -14.95 -0.62
N LEU A 150 6.35 -15.63 -1.09
CA LEU A 150 7.05 -15.29 -2.34
C LEU A 150 6.10 -15.35 -3.55
N ALA A 151 5.31 -16.41 -3.66
CA ALA A 151 4.32 -16.57 -4.72
C ALA A 151 3.24 -15.47 -4.68
N THR A 152 2.74 -15.16 -3.48
CA THR A 152 1.74 -14.11 -3.22
C THR A 152 2.28 -12.73 -3.62
N LEU A 153 3.49 -12.39 -3.18
CA LEU A 153 4.12 -11.11 -3.50
C LEU A 153 4.39 -10.98 -5.01
N ALA A 154 4.87 -12.06 -5.65
CA ALA A 154 5.12 -12.09 -7.09
C ALA A 154 3.83 -11.88 -7.91
N GLN A 155 2.74 -12.54 -7.52
CA GLN A 155 1.44 -12.36 -8.16
C GLN A 155 0.92 -10.93 -7.97
N ALA A 156 0.98 -10.40 -6.74
CA ALA A 156 0.44 -9.10 -6.42
C ALA A 156 1.22 -7.94 -7.05
N SER A 157 2.54 -8.08 -7.25
CA SER A 157 3.39 -7.07 -7.88
C SER A 157 3.48 -7.19 -9.40
N GLY A 158 3.25 -8.39 -9.96
CA GLY A 158 3.50 -8.71 -11.36
C GLY A 158 2.42 -8.26 -12.35
N SER A 159 2.44 -8.87 -13.56
CA SER A 159 1.55 -8.54 -14.68
C SER A 159 0.06 -8.81 -14.42
N ARG A 160 -0.27 -9.67 -13.46
CA ARG A 160 -1.64 -9.94 -13.00
C ARG A 160 -1.99 -9.21 -11.70
N GLY A 161 -1.15 -8.28 -11.28
CA GLY A 161 -1.27 -7.45 -10.10
C GLY A 161 -0.98 -5.99 -10.42
N MET A 162 -0.16 -5.35 -9.60
CA MET A 162 0.10 -3.91 -9.65
C MET A 162 0.66 -3.44 -11.01
N VAL A 163 1.66 -4.13 -11.58
CA VAL A 163 2.22 -3.77 -12.90
C VAL A 163 1.16 -3.91 -14.00
N GLY A 164 0.32 -4.95 -13.95
CA GLY A 164 -0.81 -5.10 -14.87
C GLY A 164 -1.81 -3.94 -14.74
N GLY A 165 -2.13 -3.53 -13.50
CA GLY A 165 -2.99 -2.38 -13.23
C GLY A 165 -2.40 -1.07 -13.77
N GLN A 166 -1.09 -0.87 -13.62
CA GLN A 166 -0.38 0.28 -14.18
C GLN A 166 -0.43 0.29 -15.72
N ALA A 167 -0.26 -0.86 -16.36
CA ALA A 167 -0.38 -0.97 -17.81
C ALA A 167 -1.80 -0.65 -18.31
N ILE A 168 -2.84 -1.05 -17.58
CA ILE A 168 -4.23 -0.70 -17.88
C ILE A 168 -4.46 0.80 -17.69
N ASP A 169 -3.94 1.41 -16.60
CA ASP A 169 -4.06 2.85 -16.34
C ASP A 169 -3.43 3.69 -17.45
N LEU A 170 -2.22 3.35 -17.89
CA LEU A 170 -1.56 4.02 -19.02
C LEU A 170 -2.35 3.89 -20.33
N ALA A 171 -2.91 2.70 -20.61
CA ALA A 171 -3.72 2.48 -21.80
C ALA A 171 -5.08 3.19 -21.75
N ALA A 172 -5.56 3.56 -20.56
CA ALA A 172 -6.84 4.24 -20.36
C ALA A 172 -6.75 5.77 -20.53
N VAL A 173 -5.57 6.33 -20.62
CA VAL A 173 -5.40 7.80 -20.80
C VAL A 173 -6.08 8.25 -22.10
N GLY A 174 -7.00 9.22 -21.99
CA GLY A 174 -7.76 9.73 -23.12
C GLY A 174 -8.92 8.85 -23.59
N HIS A 175 -9.22 7.75 -22.88
CA HIS A 175 -10.34 6.85 -23.16
C HIS A 175 -11.34 6.87 -22.00
N GLU A 176 -12.64 6.73 -22.35
CA GLU A 176 -13.68 6.54 -21.34
C GLU A 176 -13.69 5.07 -20.87
N LEU A 177 -13.69 4.87 -19.56
CA LEU A 177 -13.88 3.55 -18.95
C LEU A 177 -15.29 3.45 -18.36
N ALA A 178 -15.94 2.29 -18.52
CA ALA A 178 -17.11 1.96 -17.71
C ALA A 178 -16.70 1.66 -16.27
N LEU A 179 -17.60 1.88 -15.29
CA LEU A 179 -17.33 1.68 -13.87
C LEU A 179 -16.69 0.33 -13.53
N PRO A 180 -17.16 -0.84 -14.05
CA PRO A 180 -16.51 -2.11 -13.77
C PRO A 180 -15.05 -2.20 -14.27
N ALA A 181 -14.72 -1.54 -15.38
CA ALA A 181 -13.36 -1.53 -15.91
C ALA A 181 -12.45 -0.63 -15.06
N LEU A 182 -12.96 0.52 -14.58
CA LEU A 182 -12.25 1.39 -13.65
C LEU A 182 -11.98 0.68 -12.33
N GLU A 183 -12.97 -0.01 -11.77
CA GLU A 183 -12.81 -0.82 -10.55
C GLU A 183 -11.73 -1.90 -10.72
N GLN A 184 -11.75 -2.64 -11.84
CA GLN A 184 -10.73 -3.66 -12.14
C GLN A 184 -9.33 -3.05 -12.24
N MET A 185 -9.17 -1.93 -12.93
CA MET A 185 -7.90 -1.21 -13.03
C MET A 185 -7.35 -0.86 -11.63
N HIS A 186 -8.17 -0.27 -10.78
CA HIS A 186 -7.76 0.14 -9.43
C HIS A 186 -7.55 -1.03 -8.48
N LEU A 187 -8.36 -2.10 -8.59
CA LEU A 187 -8.12 -3.35 -7.85
C LEU A 187 -6.75 -3.93 -8.19
N HIS A 188 -6.32 -3.90 -9.45
CA HIS A 188 -4.99 -4.36 -9.83
C HIS A 188 -3.90 -3.38 -9.38
N LYS A 189 -3.98 -2.11 -9.78
CA LYS A 189 -2.92 -1.11 -9.52
C LYS A 189 -2.66 -0.89 -8.02
N THR A 190 -3.71 -0.82 -7.21
CA THR A 190 -3.62 -0.47 -5.79
C THR A 190 -4.11 -1.59 -4.88
N GLY A 191 -5.27 -2.18 -5.19
CA GLY A 191 -5.94 -3.18 -4.37
C GLY A 191 -5.10 -4.45 -4.16
N MET A 192 -4.39 -4.93 -5.18
CA MET A 192 -3.59 -6.14 -5.09
C MET A 192 -2.48 -6.06 -4.03
N LEU A 193 -1.79 -4.93 -3.87
CA LEU A 193 -0.80 -4.76 -2.81
C LEU A 193 -1.43 -4.58 -1.42
N ILE A 194 -2.62 -4.01 -1.32
CA ILE A 194 -3.39 -3.94 -0.07
C ILE A 194 -3.84 -5.34 0.34
N ARG A 195 -4.37 -6.12 -0.59
CA ARG A 195 -4.72 -7.52 -0.37
C ARG A 195 -3.51 -8.36 0.01
N CYS A 196 -2.37 -8.17 -0.66
CA CYS A 196 -1.10 -8.83 -0.37
C CYS A 196 -0.65 -8.58 1.08
N ALA A 197 -0.84 -7.39 1.63
CA ALA A 197 -0.53 -7.12 3.04
C ALA A 197 -1.24 -8.09 3.99
N ILE A 198 -2.52 -8.34 3.75
CA ILE A 198 -3.33 -9.28 4.54
C ILE A 198 -2.87 -10.72 4.30
N GLN A 199 -2.64 -11.11 3.03
CA GLN A 199 -2.20 -12.45 2.67
C GLN A 199 -0.84 -12.81 3.30
N LEU A 200 0.11 -11.88 3.32
CA LEU A 200 1.42 -12.09 3.96
C LEU A 200 1.27 -12.31 5.48
N ALA A 201 0.38 -11.57 6.13
CA ALA A 201 0.11 -11.76 7.56
C ALA A 201 -0.64 -13.09 7.84
N LEU A 202 -1.54 -13.52 6.95
CA LEU A 202 -2.17 -14.84 7.00
C LEU A 202 -1.13 -15.96 6.89
N CYS A 203 -0.19 -15.85 5.95
CA CYS A 203 0.92 -16.81 5.84
C CYS A 203 1.77 -16.84 7.11
N ALA A 204 2.06 -15.68 7.73
CA ALA A 204 2.78 -15.62 9.00
C ALA A 204 2.00 -16.28 10.16
N ALA A 205 0.67 -16.28 10.11
CA ALA A 205 -0.21 -16.94 11.06
C ALA A 205 -0.40 -18.46 10.76
N GLY A 206 0.07 -18.95 9.62
CA GLY A 206 -0.19 -20.32 9.17
C GLY A 206 -1.66 -20.56 8.78
N ILE A 207 -2.37 -19.53 8.29
CA ILE A 207 -3.80 -19.58 7.94
C ILE A 207 -3.96 -19.49 6.43
N GLY A 208 -4.70 -20.45 5.85
CA GLY A 208 -5.02 -20.47 4.43
C GLY A 208 -6.13 -19.48 4.06
N GLU A 209 -6.06 -18.96 2.83
CA GLU A 209 -7.05 -17.98 2.30
C GLU A 209 -8.49 -18.51 2.27
N LYS A 210 -8.68 -19.82 2.12
CA LYS A 210 -10.00 -20.48 2.06
C LYS A 210 -10.60 -20.77 3.41
N GLU A 211 -9.83 -20.65 4.48
CA GLU A 211 -10.35 -20.75 5.83
C GLU A 211 -11.27 -19.57 6.15
N SER A 212 -12.25 -19.76 7.01
CA SER A 212 -13.28 -18.74 7.29
C SER A 212 -12.69 -17.40 7.72
N LYS A 213 -11.63 -17.42 8.57
CA LYS A 213 -10.90 -16.21 8.98
C LYS A 213 -10.14 -15.58 7.83
N GLY A 214 -9.42 -16.40 7.04
CA GLY A 214 -8.70 -15.93 5.86
C GLY A 214 -9.63 -15.26 4.84
N ALA A 215 -10.72 -15.94 4.48
CA ALA A 215 -11.72 -15.40 3.55
C ALA A 215 -12.36 -14.10 4.03
N ALA A 216 -12.62 -13.95 5.34
CA ALA A 216 -13.19 -12.73 5.92
C ALA A 216 -12.19 -11.56 5.84
N LEU A 217 -10.92 -11.77 6.20
CA LEU A 217 -9.87 -10.75 6.11
C LEU A 217 -9.58 -10.35 4.66
N LEU A 218 -9.68 -11.27 3.70
CA LEU A 218 -9.52 -10.96 2.29
C LEU A 218 -10.69 -10.15 1.74
N ARG A 219 -11.94 -10.41 2.17
CA ARG A 219 -13.07 -9.52 1.85
C ARG A 219 -12.84 -8.11 2.39
N TYR A 220 -12.38 -7.99 3.64
CA TYR A 220 -11.98 -6.69 4.19
C TYR A 220 -10.95 -5.98 3.33
N ALA A 221 -9.87 -6.69 2.91
CA ALA A 221 -8.81 -6.14 2.07
C ALA A 221 -9.33 -5.60 0.72
N ASP A 222 -10.21 -6.36 0.06
CA ASP A 222 -10.78 -5.98 -1.23
C ASP A 222 -11.60 -4.69 -1.13
N ARG A 223 -12.40 -4.55 -0.04
CA ARG A 223 -13.21 -3.34 0.19
C ARG A 223 -12.37 -2.13 0.57
N VAL A 224 -11.40 -2.31 1.44
CA VAL A 224 -10.46 -1.24 1.84
C VAL A 224 -9.60 -0.79 0.66
N GLY A 225 -9.14 -1.73 -0.18
CA GLY A 225 -8.34 -1.42 -1.37
C GLY A 225 -9.10 -0.55 -2.37
N LEU A 226 -10.36 -0.87 -2.62
CA LEU A 226 -11.22 -0.07 -3.50
C LEU A 226 -11.58 1.28 -2.87
N ALA A 227 -11.96 1.29 -1.57
CA ALA A 227 -12.26 2.52 -0.84
C ALA A 227 -11.08 3.48 -0.81
N PHE A 228 -9.85 2.94 -0.69
CA PHE A 228 -8.62 3.74 -0.75
C PHE A 228 -8.53 4.53 -2.04
N GLN A 229 -8.81 3.91 -3.18
CA GLN A 229 -8.71 4.57 -4.48
C GLN A 229 -9.85 5.55 -4.72
N VAL A 230 -11.10 5.18 -4.38
CA VAL A 230 -12.23 6.13 -4.49
C VAL A 230 -11.97 7.38 -3.65
N GLN A 231 -11.40 7.23 -2.45
CA GLN A 231 -11.04 8.36 -1.59
C GLN A 231 -9.87 9.18 -2.16
N ASP A 232 -8.89 8.55 -2.85
CA ASP A 232 -7.82 9.29 -3.54
C ASP A 232 -8.39 10.18 -4.65
N ASP A 233 -9.32 9.66 -5.46
CA ASP A 233 -9.99 10.40 -6.53
C ASP A 233 -10.82 11.57 -5.95
N ILE A 234 -11.52 11.34 -4.82
CA ILE A 234 -12.25 12.40 -4.12
C ILE A 234 -11.28 13.49 -3.64
N LEU A 235 -10.16 13.12 -3.04
CA LEU A 235 -9.16 14.06 -2.54
C LEU A 235 -8.47 14.82 -3.67
N ASP A 236 -8.27 14.21 -4.84
CA ASP A 236 -7.73 14.88 -6.00
C ASP A 236 -8.67 16.00 -6.49
N GLU A 237 -9.99 15.77 -6.46
CA GLU A 237 -10.99 16.75 -6.90
C GLU A 237 -11.20 17.89 -5.88
N ILE A 238 -11.25 17.59 -4.55
CA ILE A 238 -11.61 18.58 -3.52
C ILE A 238 -10.44 19.03 -2.64
N GLY A 239 -9.29 18.35 -2.73
CA GLY A 239 -8.14 18.59 -1.85
C GLY A 239 -7.51 19.97 -2.04
N ASP A 240 -7.10 20.61 -0.94
CA ASP A 240 -6.31 21.82 -0.97
C ASP A 240 -4.87 21.48 -1.43
N LEU A 241 -4.35 22.26 -2.40
CA LEU A 241 -2.98 22.11 -2.94
C LEU A 241 -1.89 22.07 -1.86
N GLN A 242 -2.09 22.83 -0.77
CA GLN A 242 -1.13 22.87 0.34
C GLN A 242 -1.18 21.59 1.20
N GLN A 243 -2.29 20.84 1.18
CA GLN A 243 -2.49 19.66 2.01
C GLN A 243 -2.17 18.34 1.29
N THR A 244 -2.38 18.28 -0.02
CA THR A 244 -2.19 17.04 -0.81
C THR A 244 -0.74 16.82 -1.25
N GLY A 245 0.10 17.86 -1.24
CA GLY A 245 1.48 17.80 -1.75
C GLY A 245 1.57 17.62 -3.27
N LYS A 246 0.44 17.68 -3.99
CA LYS A 246 0.37 17.64 -5.46
C LYS A 246 0.56 19.04 -6.04
N ALA A 247 1.13 19.12 -7.23
CA ALA A 247 1.39 20.41 -7.91
C ALA A 247 0.11 21.11 -8.39
N ARG A 248 -1.01 20.39 -8.55
CA ARG A 248 -2.30 20.91 -9.02
C ARG A 248 -3.48 20.13 -8.48
N GLN A 249 -4.58 20.81 -8.14
CA GLN A 249 -5.90 20.23 -7.88
C GLN A 249 -6.49 19.73 -9.21
N GLY A 250 -7.20 18.60 -9.20
CA GLY A 250 -7.76 18.00 -10.40
C GLY A 250 -6.69 17.49 -11.38
N ALA A 251 -5.57 16.96 -10.88
CA ALA A 251 -4.48 16.46 -11.71
C ALA A 251 -4.96 15.36 -12.67
N ASP A 252 -5.86 14.47 -12.23
CA ASP A 252 -6.43 13.41 -13.07
C ASP A 252 -7.30 13.98 -14.18
N ARG A 253 -8.13 14.99 -13.90
CA ARG A 253 -8.92 15.69 -14.89
C ARG A 253 -8.04 16.41 -15.93
N SER A 254 -6.95 17.04 -15.48
CA SER A 254 -5.99 17.73 -16.39
C SER A 254 -5.21 16.77 -17.29
N ARG A 255 -5.06 15.50 -16.84
CA ARG A 255 -4.41 14.40 -17.60
C ARG A 255 -5.41 13.56 -18.42
N ASN A 256 -6.70 13.90 -18.45
CA ASN A 256 -7.77 13.09 -19.04
C ASN A 256 -7.79 11.64 -18.53
N LYS A 257 -7.49 11.42 -17.26
CA LYS A 257 -7.59 10.11 -16.62
C LYS A 257 -9.01 9.86 -16.14
N PRO A 258 -9.60 8.67 -16.38
CA PRO A 258 -10.88 8.31 -15.80
C PRO A 258 -10.75 8.15 -14.27
N SER A 259 -11.71 8.70 -13.52
CA SER A 259 -11.78 8.61 -12.07
C SER A 259 -13.19 8.28 -11.59
N PHE A 260 -13.35 7.81 -10.34
CA PHE A 260 -14.67 7.59 -9.76
C PHE A 260 -15.50 8.88 -9.70
N VAL A 261 -14.85 10.02 -9.45
CA VAL A 261 -15.57 11.30 -9.39
C VAL A 261 -16.05 11.74 -10.78
N THR A 262 -15.27 11.51 -11.85
CA THR A 262 -15.69 11.83 -13.22
C THR A 262 -16.85 10.95 -13.69
N LEU A 263 -16.90 9.69 -13.26
CA LEU A 263 -17.95 8.73 -13.66
C LEU A 263 -19.23 8.83 -12.81
N LEU A 264 -19.11 8.96 -11.50
CA LEU A 264 -20.24 8.91 -10.56
C LEU A 264 -20.70 10.29 -10.12
N GLY A 265 -19.85 11.31 -10.21
CA GLY A 265 -20.00 12.57 -9.52
C GLY A 265 -19.55 12.47 -8.05
N LEU A 266 -19.20 13.62 -7.44
CA LEU A 266 -18.61 13.69 -6.10
C LEU A 266 -19.52 13.08 -5.01
N VAL A 267 -20.83 13.37 -5.03
CA VAL A 267 -21.77 12.90 -4.01
C VAL A 267 -21.90 11.38 -4.03
N GLU A 268 -22.03 10.78 -5.21
CA GLU A 268 -22.15 9.33 -5.31
C GLU A 268 -20.81 8.62 -5.03
N ALA A 269 -19.67 9.20 -5.41
CA ALA A 269 -18.35 8.69 -5.04
C ALA A 269 -18.16 8.66 -3.52
N GLN A 270 -18.58 9.71 -2.80
CA GLN A 270 -18.58 9.73 -1.33
C GLN A 270 -19.52 8.69 -0.72
N SER A 271 -20.70 8.51 -1.30
CA SER A 271 -21.67 7.48 -0.90
C SER A 271 -21.09 6.08 -1.11
N TYR A 272 -20.43 5.86 -2.24
CA TYR A 272 -19.76 4.60 -2.59
C TYR A 272 -18.63 4.27 -1.61
N THR A 273 -17.80 5.23 -1.28
CA THR A 273 -16.72 5.05 -0.28
C THR A 273 -17.27 4.62 1.09
N ARG A 274 -18.40 5.20 1.53
CA ARG A 274 -19.05 4.82 2.80
C ARG A 274 -19.58 3.39 2.75
N ARG A 275 -20.25 2.98 1.66
CA ARG A 275 -20.69 1.58 1.49
C ARG A 275 -19.53 0.60 1.56
N LEU A 276 -18.42 0.89 0.89
CA LEU A 276 -17.22 0.07 0.95
C LEU A 276 -16.64 -0.04 2.36
N LEU A 277 -16.67 1.06 3.14
CA LEU A 277 -16.29 1.05 4.55
C LEU A 277 -17.19 0.14 5.36
N ASP A 278 -18.50 0.26 5.21
CA ASP A 278 -19.48 -0.56 5.96
C ASP A 278 -19.29 -2.05 5.64
N GLU A 279 -19.14 -2.41 4.37
CA GLU A 279 -18.84 -3.79 3.94
C GLU A 279 -17.50 -4.32 4.49
N ALA A 280 -16.47 -3.45 4.57
CA ALA A 280 -15.18 -3.80 5.18
C ALA A 280 -15.33 -4.06 6.68
N LEU A 281 -16.08 -3.23 7.40
CA LEU A 281 -16.35 -3.40 8.84
C LEU A 281 -17.20 -4.65 9.11
N GLU A 282 -18.17 -4.95 8.24
CA GLU A 282 -18.97 -6.17 8.30
C GLU A 282 -18.10 -7.43 8.16
N ALA A 283 -17.14 -7.42 7.26
CA ALA A 283 -16.19 -8.54 7.09
C ALA A 283 -15.40 -8.86 8.37
N LEU A 284 -15.25 -7.89 9.29
CA LEU A 284 -14.57 -8.05 10.58
C LEU A 284 -15.46 -8.47 11.74
N GLN A 285 -16.74 -8.78 11.51
CA GLN A 285 -17.68 -9.22 12.56
C GLN A 285 -17.22 -10.49 13.33
N PRO A 286 -16.48 -11.45 12.73
CA PRO A 286 -15.99 -12.60 13.48
C PRO A 286 -15.02 -12.27 14.62
N TRP A 287 -14.46 -11.06 14.67
CA TRP A 287 -13.54 -10.60 15.71
C TRP A 287 -14.19 -9.50 16.56
N GLN A 288 -13.88 -9.51 17.85
CA GLN A 288 -14.23 -8.44 18.78
C GLN A 288 -13.14 -7.34 18.77
N THR A 289 -12.48 -7.10 19.90
CA THR A 289 -11.45 -6.06 20.05
C THR A 289 -10.16 -6.38 19.30
N GLU A 290 -9.92 -7.64 18.94
CA GLU A 290 -8.72 -8.06 18.20
C GLU A 290 -8.60 -7.38 16.83
N ALA A 291 -9.74 -7.04 16.19
CA ALA A 291 -9.77 -6.36 14.91
C ALA A 291 -9.87 -4.83 14.99
N ASP A 292 -9.75 -4.21 16.17
CA ASP A 292 -9.96 -2.77 16.34
C ASP A 292 -8.95 -1.93 15.55
N HIS A 293 -7.70 -2.38 15.41
CA HIS A 293 -6.71 -1.71 14.58
C HIS A 293 -7.09 -1.76 13.08
N LEU A 294 -7.65 -2.87 12.61
CA LEU A 294 -8.15 -2.97 11.22
C LEU A 294 -9.36 -2.07 10.99
N ARG A 295 -10.31 -2.01 11.94
CA ARG A 295 -11.46 -1.10 11.88
C ARG A 295 -11.01 0.36 11.85
N ALA A 296 -10.06 0.72 12.71
CA ALA A 296 -9.51 2.07 12.75
C ALA A 296 -8.72 2.44 11.47
N LEU A 297 -7.98 1.49 10.88
CA LEU A 297 -7.31 1.69 9.58
C LEU A 297 -8.31 1.92 8.44
N ALA A 298 -9.40 1.14 8.37
CA ALA A 298 -10.44 1.34 7.36
C ALA A 298 -11.04 2.75 7.45
N ARG A 299 -11.39 3.20 8.67
CA ARG A 299 -11.88 4.57 8.90
C ARG A 299 -10.82 5.62 8.53
N LEU A 300 -9.57 5.45 8.96
CA LEU A 300 -8.48 6.36 8.61
C LEU A 300 -8.33 6.53 7.10
N ILE A 301 -8.47 5.45 6.33
CA ILE A 301 -8.36 5.45 4.87
C ILE A 301 -9.50 6.25 4.23
N VAL A 302 -10.73 6.08 4.73
CA VAL A 302 -11.93 6.69 4.17
C VAL A 302 -12.11 8.14 4.65
N GLU A 303 -11.75 8.42 5.91
CA GLU A 303 -11.99 9.73 6.54
C GLU A 303 -10.79 10.69 6.42
N ARG A 304 -9.71 10.25 5.76
CA ARG A 304 -8.53 11.12 5.57
C ARG A 304 -8.87 12.34 4.72
N ASN A 305 -8.30 13.48 5.11
CA ASN A 305 -8.45 14.76 4.42
C ASN A 305 -7.18 15.12 3.61
N LYS A 306 -6.18 14.23 3.58
CA LYS A 306 -4.91 14.41 2.88
C LYS A 306 -4.17 13.07 2.68
#